data_055a51f696f7e1c75f0e3eebfb86c82a
#
_entry.id   055a51f696f7e1c75f0e3eebfb86c82a
#
_cell.length_a   1.000
_cell.length_b   1.000
_cell.length_c   1.000
_cell.angle_alpha   90.00
_cell.angle_beta   90.00
_cell.angle_gamma   90.00
#
_symmetry.space_group_name_H-M   'P 1'
#
loop_
_entity.id
_entity.type
_entity.pdbx_description
1 polymer ?
#
loop_
_entity_poly.entity_id
_entity_poly.type
_entity_poly.pdbx_seq_one_letter_code
_entity_poly.pdbx_strand_id
1 'polypeptide(L)'
;PSVSARLSQKFGKLWLAAEVLLFVLVGASVDIRYTLKAGPAALAMIFAALLIRTLGVSLCVAGTNLTAKEKLFCSIAYLPKATVQAAIGSVPMAMGLSCGQIVLSVAVLGILITAPLGAIGMDCSYKRLLTRESCK
;
A
#
# COMPACT_ATOMS: atom_id res chain seq x y z
N PRO A 1 23.94 1.12 -22.95
CA PRO A 1 22.67 1.13 -22.23
C PRO A 1 21.56 1.31 -23.23
N SER A 2 20.64 0.33 -23.30
CA SER A 2 19.51 0.36 -24.20
C SER A 2 18.63 1.58 -23.92
N VAL A 3 17.95 2.12 -24.94
CA VAL A 3 17.02 3.26 -24.83
C VAL A 3 15.98 2.97 -23.74
N SER A 4 15.54 1.72 -23.64
CA SER A 4 14.62 1.24 -22.61
C SER A 4 15.14 1.48 -21.17
N ALA A 5 16.39 1.19 -20.87
CA ALA A 5 16.97 1.42 -19.54
C ALA A 5 17.04 2.91 -19.19
N ARG A 6 17.37 3.77 -20.15
CA ARG A 6 17.38 5.23 -19.98
C ARG A 6 15.97 5.78 -19.73
N LEU A 7 14.99 5.30 -20.46
CA LEU A 7 13.59 5.68 -20.31
C LEU A 7 13.09 5.26 -18.92
N SER A 8 13.27 4.01 -18.54
CA SER A 8 12.88 3.48 -17.24
C SER A 8 13.47 4.30 -16.09
N GLN A 9 14.74 4.69 -16.19
CA GLN A 9 15.39 5.50 -15.15
C GLN A 9 14.83 6.92 -15.05
N LYS A 10 14.47 7.55 -16.18
CA LYS A 10 13.87 8.88 -16.20
C LYS A 10 12.43 8.84 -15.65
N PHE A 11 11.63 7.86 -16.07
CA PHE A 11 10.28 7.68 -15.56
C PHE A 11 10.27 7.33 -14.07
N GLY A 12 11.22 6.54 -13.59
CA GLY A 12 11.37 6.24 -12.16
C GLY A 12 11.61 7.50 -11.31
N LYS A 13 12.45 8.43 -11.79
CA LYS A 13 12.68 9.71 -11.09
C LYS A 13 11.44 10.61 -11.10
N LEU A 14 10.71 10.67 -12.24
CA LEU A 14 9.48 11.43 -12.36
C LEU A 14 8.38 10.86 -11.45
N TRP A 15 8.28 9.53 -11.40
CA TRP A 15 7.35 8.83 -10.50
C TRP A 15 7.62 9.16 -9.03
N LEU A 16 8.89 9.10 -8.62
CA LEU A 16 9.29 9.45 -7.26
C LEU A 16 8.90 10.89 -6.87
N ALA A 17 9.14 11.84 -7.78
CA ALA A 17 8.76 13.24 -7.54
C ALA A 17 7.23 13.39 -7.43
N ALA A 18 6.47 12.75 -8.31
CA ALA A 18 5.01 12.79 -8.29
C ALA A 18 4.46 12.12 -7.02
N GLU A 19 5.06 11.02 -6.58
CA GLU A 19 4.68 10.32 -5.36
C GLU A 19 4.90 11.17 -4.11
N VAL A 20 6.05 11.83 -4.00
CA VAL A 20 6.35 12.75 -2.89
C VAL A 20 5.35 13.90 -2.86
N LEU A 21 5.05 14.53 -4.00
CA LEU A 21 4.06 15.60 -4.09
C LEU A 21 2.66 15.12 -3.67
N LEU A 22 2.26 13.93 -4.11
CA LEU A 22 0.97 13.33 -3.72
C LEU A 22 0.87 13.18 -2.20
N PHE A 23 1.90 12.59 -1.58
CA PHE A 23 1.88 12.35 -0.13
C PHE A 23 1.92 13.65 0.68
N VAL A 24 2.66 14.65 0.22
CA VAL A 24 2.70 15.98 0.88
C VAL A 24 1.34 16.66 0.79
N LEU A 25 0.72 16.69 -0.39
CA LEU A 25 -0.60 17.32 -0.59
C LEU A 25 -1.70 16.59 0.21
N VAL A 26 -1.73 15.27 0.15
CA VAL A 26 -2.70 14.45 0.89
C VAL A 26 -2.48 14.61 2.39
N GLY A 27 -1.22 14.57 2.85
CA GLY A 27 -0.90 14.76 4.27
C GLY A 27 -1.28 16.16 4.80
N ALA A 28 -1.07 17.20 4.00
CA ALA A 28 -1.46 18.56 4.35
C ALA A 28 -2.99 18.78 4.41
N SER A 29 -3.76 17.92 3.71
CA SER A 29 -5.23 18.00 3.67
C SER A 29 -5.90 17.26 4.84
N VAL A 30 -5.13 16.53 5.66
CA VAL A 30 -5.67 15.73 6.78
C VAL A 30 -5.81 16.57 8.03
N ASP A 31 -7.01 16.57 8.61
CA ASP A 31 -7.25 17.15 9.92
C ASP A 31 -7.05 16.08 11.02
N ILE A 32 -6.03 16.32 11.86
CA ILE A 32 -5.62 15.42 12.95
C ILE A 32 -6.75 15.18 13.95
N ARG A 33 -7.63 16.17 14.16
CA ARG A 33 -8.74 16.07 15.11
C ARG A 33 -9.76 15.02 14.68
N TYR A 34 -10.07 14.94 13.39
CA TYR A 34 -10.94 13.89 12.84
C TYR A 34 -10.29 12.51 12.91
N THR A 35 -9.00 12.45 12.67
CA THR A 35 -8.21 11.21 12.77
C THR A 35 -8.23 10.63 14.18
N LEU A 36 -8.10 11.46 15.20
CA LEU A 36 -8.15 11.03 16.61
C LEU A 36 -9.56 10.60 17.03
N LYS A 37 -10.61 11.29 16.58
CA LYS A 37 -12.01 10.89 16.88
C LYS A 37 -12.42 9.58 16.22
N ALA A 38 -11.98 9.34 14.99
CA ALA A 38 -12.26 8.10 14.25
C ALA A 38 -11.32 6.94 14.63
N GLY A 39 -10.27 7.20 15.41
CA GLY A 39 -9.11 6.34 15.65
C GLY A 39 -9.40 4.86 15.88
N PRO A 40 -10.11 4.45 16.94
CA PRO A 40 -10.28 3.02 17.23
C PRO A 40 -11.16 2.30 16.21
N ALA A 41 -12.22 2.94 15.73
CA ALA A 41 -13.10 2.36 14.70
C ALA A 41 -12.38 2.27 13.34
N ALA A 42 -11.60 3.29 12.98
CA ALA A 42 -10.81 3.30 11.76
C ALA A 42 -9.74 2.20 11.79
N LEU A 43 -9.04 2.03 12.91
CA LEU A 43 -8.07 0.95 13.10
C LEU A 43 -8.72 -0.43 12.94
N ALA A 44 -9.85 -0.68 13.59
CA ALA A 44 -10.56 -1.95 13.47
C ALA A 44 -10.96 -2.23 12.01
N MET A 45 -11.47 -1.22 11.30
CA MET A 45 -11.83 -1.33 9.89
C MET A 45 -10.62 -1.62 9.00
N ILE A 46 -9.48 -0.94 9.24
CA ILE A 46 -8.24 -1.18 8.49
C ILE A 46 -7.74 -2.61 8.70
N PHE A 47 -7.71 -3.09 9.96
CA PHE A 47 -7.28 -4.47 10.24
C PHE A 47 -8.23 -5.50 9.63
N ALA A 48 -9.55 -5.30 9.73
CA ALA A 48 -10.53 -6.18 9.09
C ALA A 48 -10.33 -6.24 7.56
N ALA A 49 -10.15 -5.09 6.92
CA ALA A 49 -9.88 -5.01 5.49
C ALA A 49 -8.56 -5.71 5.10
N LEU A 50 -7.51 -5.57 5.91
CA LEU A 50 -6.24 -6.27 5.70
C LEU A 50 -6.39 -7.79 5.81
N LEU A 51 -7.15 -8.28 6.79
CA LEU A 51 -7.41 -9.71 6.95
C LEU A 51 -8.17 -10.29 5.75
N ILE A 52 -9.28 -9.66 5.36
CA ILE A 52 -10.06 -10.09 4.19
C ILE A 52 -9.20 -10.10 2.93
N ARG A 53 -8.39 -9.08 2.75
CA ARG A 53 -7.48 -8.96 1.62
C ARG A 53 -6.40 -10.05 1.60
N THR A 54 -5.77 -10.32 2.75
CA THR A 54 -4.76 -11.38 2.89
C THR A 54 -5.37 -12.74 2.60
N LEU A 55 -6.59 -13.00 3.07
CA LEU A 55 -7.35 -14.21 2.75
C LEU A 55 -7.62 -14.30 1.24
N GLY A 56 -8.06 -13.21 0.61
CA GLY A 56 -8.30 -13.16 -0.83
C GLY A 56 -7.05 -13.48 -1.65
N VAL A 57 -5.92 -12.86 -1.31
CA VAL A 57 -4.63 -13.15 -1.97
C VAL A 57 -4.21 -14.60 -1.76
N SER A 58 -4.34 -15.11 -0.54
CA SER A 58 -3.99 -16.49 -0.20
C SER A 58 -4.84 -17.50 -1.00
N LEU A 59 -6.13 -17.24 -1.18
CA LEU A 59 -7.02 -18.04 -2.00
C LEU A 59 -6.62 -18.02 -3.49
N CYS A 60 -6.30 -16.83 -4.02
CA CYS A 60 -5.86 -16.69 -5.41
C CYS A 60 -4.55 -17.45 -5.69
N VAL A 61 -3.63 -17.44 -4.73
CA VAL A 61 -2.32 -18.08 -4.87
C VAL A 61 -2.38 -19.58 -4.51
N ALA A 62 -3.42 -20.04 -3.82
CA ALA A 62 -3.57 -21.45 -3.42
C ALA A 62 -3.55 -22.42 -4.60
N GLY A 63 -4.12 -22.01 -5.77
CA GLY A 63 -4.16 -22.81 -6.99
C GLY A 63 -2.88 -22.80 -7.84
N THR A 64 -1.82 -22.09 -7.40
CA THR A 64 -0.56 -22.00 -8.16
C THR A 64 0.48 -22.99 -7.67
N ASN A 65 1.41 -23.39 -8.56
CA ASN A 65 2.51 -24.31 -8.26
C ASN A 65 3.64 -23.67 -7.43
N LEU A 66 3.35 -22.57 -6.71
CA LEU A 66 4.30 -21.90 -5.84
C LEU A 66 4.48 -22.63 -4.53
N THR A 67 5.69 -22.61 -4.01
CA THR A 67 6.01 -23.15 -2.68
C THR A 67 5.24 -22.40 -1.59
N ALA A 68 4.94 -23.04 -0.47
CA ALA A 68 4.22 -22.39 0.65
C ALA A 68 4.93 -21.10 1.14
N LYS A 69 6.25 -21.06 1.08
CA LYS A 69 7.06 -19.88 1.42
C LYS A 69 6.87 -18.72 0.45
N GLU A 70 6.82 -19.02 -0.84
CA GLU A 70 6.58 -18.02 -1.90
C GLU A 70 5.14 -17.50 -1.84
N LYS A 71 4.16 -18.35 -1.55
CA LYS A 71 2.77 -17.95 -1.31
C LYS A 71 2.64 -16.96 -0.16
N LEU A 72 3.35 -17.23 0.94
CA LEU A 72 3.39 -16.33 2.08
C LEU A 72 4.06 -14.99 1.73
N PHE A 73 5.16 -15.04 0.98
CA PHE A 73 5.81 -13.82 0.50
C PHE A 73 4.91 -12.98 -0.39
N CYS A 74 4.19 -13.59 -1.33
CA CYS A 74 3.20 -12.91 -2.17
C CYS A 74 2.13 -12.21 -1.33
N SER A 75 1.62 -12.86 -0.28
CA SER A 75 0.63 -12.27 0.62
C SER A 75 1.19 -11.04 1.36
N ILE A 76 2.42 -11.12 1.83
CA ILE A 76 3.11 -9.99 2.51
C ILE A 76 3.40 -8.85 1.52
N ALA A 77 3.91 -9.17 0.33
CA ALA A 77 4.23 -8.18 -0.69
C ALA A 77 2.99 -7.44 -1.22
N TYR A 78 1.83 -8.06 -1.12
CA TYR A 78 0.56 -7.44 -1.54
C TYR A 78 -0.09 -6.56 -0.46
N LEU A 79 0.47 -6.54 0.76
CA LEU A 79 -0.08 -5.73 1.86
C LEU A 79 0.00 -4.21 1.61
N PRO A 80 1.16 -3.62 1.24
CA PRO A 80 1.25 -2.18 1.12
C PRO A 80 0.53 -1.66 -0.12
N LYS A 81 -0.40 -0.74 0.08
CA LYS A 81 -1.00 0.08 -0.98
C LYS A 81 -1.10 1.52 -0.47
N ALA A 82 -0.31 2.38 -1.03
CA ALA A 82 -0.25 3.75 -0.59
C ALA A 82 -0.85 4.72 -1.62
N THR A 83 -0.34 4.73 -2.83
CA THR A 83 -0.66 5.73 -3.87
C THR A 83 -2.12 5.71 -4.31
N VAL A 84 -2.66 4.54 -4.61
CA VAL A 84 -4.07 4.40 -5.05
C VAL A 84 -5.03 4.75 -3.91
N GLN A 85 -4.71 4.35 -2.68
CA GLN A 85 -5.52 4.64 -1.51
C GLN A 85 -5.53 6.13 -1.18
N ALA A 86 -4.40 6.82 -1.31
CA ALA A 86 -4.32 8.27 -1.16
C ALA A 86 -5.14 9.01 -2.22
N ALA A 87 -5.00 8.62 -3.49
CA ALA A 87 -5.71 9.23 -4.60
C ALA A 87 -7.23 9.05 -4.46
N ILE A 88 -7.71 7.82 -4.23
CA ILE A 88 -9.15 7.54 -4.08
C ILE A 88 -9.70 8.15 -2.79
N GLY A 89 -8.93 8.16 -1.71
CA GLY A 89 -9.34 8.72 -0.42
C GLY A 89 -9.60 10.24 -0.47
N SER A 90 -8.94 10.96 -1.38
CA SER A 90 -9.13 12.41 -1.56
C SER A 90 -10.37 12.77 -2.39
N VAL A 91 -10.90 11.84 -3.21
CA VAL A 91 -12.02 12.11 -4.12
C VAL A 91 -13.30 12.59 -3.42
N PRO A 92 -13.79 11.95 -2.32
CA PRO A 92 -14.99 12.41 -1.62
C PRO A 92 -14.85 13.84 -1.08
N MET A 93 -13.64 14.21 -0.65
CA MET A 93 -13.35 15.57 -0.21
C MET A 93 -13.39 16.57 -1.38
N ALA A 94 -12.80 16.20 -2.52
CA ALA A 94 -12.83 17.02 -3.73
C ALA A 94 -14.25 17.21 -4.28
N MET A 95 -15.14 16.24 -4.07
CA MET A 95 -16.56 16.32 -4.43
C MET A 95 -17.42 17.11 -3.41
N GLY A 96 -16.82 17.63 -2.34
CA GLY A 96 -17.55 18.40 -1.32
C GLY A 96 -18.48 17.58 -0.43
N LEU A 97 -18.28 16.27 -0.34
CA LEU A 97 -19.09 15.40 0.51
C LEU A 97 -18.76 15.64 1.99
N SER A 98 -19.78 15.67 2.83
CA SER A 98 -19.64 15.88 4.29
C SER A 98 -18.77 14.81 4.99
N CYS A 99 -18.71 13.61 4.44
CA CYS A 99 -17.84 12.51 4.92
C CYS A 99 -16.41 12.57 4.37
N GLY A 100 -16.09 13.48 3.44
CA GLY A 100 -14.81 13.54 2.72
C GLY A 100 -13.60 13.59 3.66
N GLN A 101 -13.65 14.40 4.70
CA GLN A 101 -12.59 14.52 5.71
C GLN A 101 -12.35 13.22 6.47
N ILE A 102 -13.42 12.50 6.83
CA ILE A 102 -13.33 11.23 7.55
C ILE A 102 -12.68 10.17 6.63
N VAL A 103 -13.15 10.07 5.39
CA VAL A 103 -12.64 9.09 4.42
C VAL A 103 -11.16 9.34 4.15
N LEU A 104 -10.76 10.60 3.94
CA LEU A 104 -9.37 10.97 3.72
C LEU A 104 -8.50 10.63 4.94
N SER A 105 -8.96 10.97 6.14
CA SER A 105 -8.24 10.68 7.39
C SER A 105 -8.02 9.18 7.60
N VAL A 106 -9.04 8.37 7.35
CA VAL A 106 -8.95 6.89 7.43
C VAL A 106 -8.00 6.33 6.36
N ALA A 107 -8.05 6.86 5.14
CA ALA A 107 -7.16 6.44 4.07
C ALA A 107 -5.70 6.72 4.41
N VAL A 108 -5.39 7.92 4.91
CA VAL A 108 -4.02 8.31 5.29
C VAL A 108 -3.53 7.51 6.51
N LEU A 109 -4.38 7.31 7.51
CA LEU A 109 -4.05 6.45 8.66
C LEU A 109 -3.71 5.03 8.21
N GLY A 110 -4.50 4.49 7.28
CA GLY A 110 -4.24 3.19 6.66
C GLY A 110 -2.88 3.11 5.99
N ILE A 111 -2.50 4.14 5.24
CA ILE A 111 -1.19 4.22 4.57
C ILE A 111 -0.05 4.27 5.59
N LEU A 112 -0.17 5.12 6.61
CA LEU A 112 0.85 5.27 7.65
C LEU A 112 1.13 3.98 8.41
N ILE A 113 0.13 3.12 8.54
CA ILE A 113 0.26 1.81 9.20
C ILE A 113 0.75 0.75 8.22
N THR A 114 0.13 0.65 7.04
CA THR A 114 0.37 -0.48 6.13
C THR A 114 1.65 -0.35 5.32
N ALA A 115 2.09 0.86 4.98
CA ALA A 115 3.29 1.06 4.19
C ALA A 115 4.58 0.65 4.94
N PRO A 116 4.82 1.10 6.19
CA PRO A 116 5.99 0.64 6.95
C PRO A 116 5.92 -0.85 7.30
N LEU A 117 4.74 -1.36 7.68
CA LEU A 117 4.56 -2.79 7.97
C LEU A 117 4.87 -3.64 6.74
N GLY A 118 4.40 -3.24 5.58
CA GLY A 118 4.68 -3.95 4.33
C GLY A 118 6.14 -3.87 3.92
N ALA A 119 6.79 -2.71 4.05
CA ALA A 119 8.21 -2.54 3.76
C ALA A 119 9.08 -3.42 4.66
N ILE A 120 8.88 -3.34 5.97
CA ILE A 120 9.61 -4.19 6.94
C ILE A 120 9.30 -5.67 6.70
N GLY A 121 8.04 -6.01 6.44
CA GLY A 121 7.63 -7.38 6.13
C GLY A 121 8.34 -7.93 4.89
N MET A 122 8.45 -7.15 3.82
CA MET A 122 9.19 -7.54 2.61
C MET A 122 10.68 -7.70 2.88
N ASP A 123 11.32 -6.75 3.54
CA ASP A 123 12.76 -6.78 3.82
C ASP A 123 13.14 -7.97 4.71
N CYS A 124 12.34 -8.28 5.73
CA CYS A 124 12.57 -9.41 6.61
C CYS A 124 12.30 -10.77 5.92
N SER A 125 11.33 -10.79 5.01
CA SER A 125 10.86 -12.03 4.39
C SER A 125 11.60 -12.38 3.10
N TYR A 126 12.07 -11.40 2.36
CA TYR A 126 12.73 -11.55 1.05
C TYR A 126 13.86 -12.59 1.06
N LYS A 127 14.78 -12.50 2.02
CA LYS A 127 15.94 -13.42 2.10
C LYS A 127 15.60 -14.83 2.58
N ARG A 128 14.47 -14.98 3.29
CA ARG A 128 14.08 -16.26 3.94
C ARG A 128 13.05 -17.05 3.13
N LEU A 129 12.22 -16.35 2.36
CA LEU A 129 11.06 -16.95 1.68
C LEU A 129 11.28 -17.12 0.17
N LEU A 130 12.16 -16.32 -0.44
CA LEU A 130 12.48 -16.45 -1.86
C LEU A 130 13.76 -17.28 -2.05
N THR A 131 13.62 -18.39 -2.76
CA THR A 131 14.76 -19.20 -3.24
C THR A 131 15.18 -18.64 -4.60
N ARG A 132 16.44 -18.25 -4.74
CA ARG A 132 17.00 -17.87 -6.05
C ARG A 132 17.15 -19.13 -6.90
N GLU A 133 16.18 -19.45 -7.73
CA GLU A 133 16.43 -20.33 -8.85
C GLU A 133 17.33 -19.56 -9.84
N SER A 134 18.56 -20.02 -10.00
CA SER A 134 19.41 -19.57 -11.10
C SER A 134 18.74 -20.05 -12.38
N CYS A 135 18.19 -19.13 -13.17
CA CYS A 135 17.85 -19.43 -14.57
C CYS A 135 19.09 -20.01 -15.24
N LYS A 136 19.00 -21.33 -15.55
CA LYS A 136 19.90 -22.00 -16.50
C LYS A 136 19.44 -21.70 -17.91
#